data_41ad5e267a41f4280daffd0ac7092555
#
_entry.id   41ad5e267a41f4280daffd0ac7092555
#
_cell.length_a   1.000
_cell.length_b   1.000
_cell.length_c   1.000
_cell.angle_alpha   90.00
_cell.angle_beta   90.00
_cell.angle_gamma   90.00
#
_symmetry.space_group_name_H-M   'P 1'
#
loop_
_entity.id
_entity.type
_entity.pdbx_description
1 polymer ?
#
loop_
_entity_poly.entity_id
_entity_poly.type
_entity_poly.pdbx_seq_one_letter_code
_entity_poly.pdbx_strand_id
1 'polypeptide(L)'
;MIPFLSRWRQQSLAWLVFFVIVVDLIGFGIVIPILPFLSPHLGGGTDDVAFILVSYSITAALVAPLWGRLSDRLGRRLILFICLLGGAASHFLLAASTELWMVYLSRAVAGAMAGSLPVATALIADASTADQRSRAMGLIGRAFGIGLVLGPVIGGVLARSETDFALPCIVAGVLSASAAFLALFLLPQPASTTALRESELTADVSDAVPSMRTMLGHSGVLLFVGQFALHTCAVSASIYLFPLWVSMGLGWTAHEVGLFFGLVGMVMIVTQGNFLGRMTDRFGNMWVLRAAAIVF
;
A
#
# COMPACT_ATOMS: atom_id res chain seq x y z
N MET A 1 13.90 3.89 -35.20
CA MET A 1 12.74 2.98 -35.02
C MET A 1 12.74 2.26 -33.66
N ILE A 2 13.88 2.10 -32.98
CA ILE A 2 14.06 1.44 -31.67
C ILE A 2 13.53 2.23 -30.45
N PRO A 3 13.61 3.58 -30.37
CA PRO A 3 13.15 4.31 -29.17
C PRO A 3 11.63 4.34 -28.98
N PHE A 4 10.84 4.14 -30.03
CA PHE A 4 9.37 4.16 -29.94
C PHE A 4 8.83 2.87 -29.31
N LEU A 5 9.37 1.71 -29.64
CA LEU A 5 8.99 0.42 -29.07
C LEU A 5 9.38 0.30 -27.59
N SER A 6 10.47 0.92 -27.16
CA SER A 6 10.88 0.96 -25.76
C SER A 6 9.93 1.79 -24.88
N ARG A 7 9.43 2.91 -25.38
CA ARG A 7 8.45 3.76 -24.67
C ARG A 7 7.10 3.05 -24.46
N TRP A 8 6.60 2.35 -25.46
CA TRP A 8 5.36 1.56 -25.34
C TRP A 8 5.50 0.44 -24.31
N ARG A 9 6.64 -0.24 -24.32
CA ARG A 9 6.94 -1.32 -23.38
C ARG A 9 7.07 -0.83 -21.94
N GLN A 10 7.63 0.35 -21.72
CA GLN A 10 7.74 0.98 -20.40
C GLN A 10 6.38 1.47 -19.88
N GLN A 11 5.56 2.08 -20.72
CA GLN A 11 4.23 2.52 -20.36
C GLN A 11 3.32 1.34 -20.03
N SER A 12 3.37 0.26 -20.81
CA SER A 12 2.58 -0.95 -20.53
C SER A 12 2.98 -1.61 -19.21
N LEU A 13 4.27 -1.62 -18.87
CA LEU A 13 4.74 -2.15 -17.58
C LEU A 13 4.20 -1.33 -16.40
N ALA A 14 4.26 0.00 -16.48
CA ALA A 14 3.75 0.86 -15.41
C ALA A 14 2.24 0.67 -15.19
N TRP A 15 1.47 0.49 -16.25
CA TRP A 15 0.04 0.16 -16.16
C TRP A 15 -0.22 -1.23 -15.59
N LEU A 16 0.57 -2.24 -15.97
CA LEU A 16 0.45 -3.58 -15.38
C LEU A 16 0.73 -3.58 -13.89
N VAL A 17 1.80 -2.92 -13.45
CA VAL A 17 2.12 -2.77 -12.02
C VAL A 17 1.01 -1.98 -11.32
N PHE A 18 0.49 -0.93 -11.93
CA PHE A 18 -0.64 -0.17 -11.40
C PHE A 18 -1.85 -1.08 -11.13
N PHE A 19 -2.28 -1.90 -12.11
CA PHE A 19 -3.42 -2.80 -11.92
C PHE A 19 -3.17 -3.85 -10.83
N VAL A 20 -1.97 -4.43 -10.79
CA VAL A 20 -1.57 -5.38 -9.75
C VAL A 20 -1.71 -4.74 -8.35
N ILE A 21 -1.19 -3.53 -8.19
CA ILE A 21 -1.23 -2.80 -6.93
C ILE A 21 -2.65 -2.33 -6.57
N VAL A 22 -3.45 -1.89 -7.55
CA VAL A 22 -4.87 -1.54 -7.31
C VAL A 22 -5.61 -2.74 -6.73
N VAL A 23 -5.48 -3.91 -7.34
CA VAL A 23 -6.18 -5.13 -6.90
C VAL A 23 -5.73 -5.56 -5.51
N ASP A 24 -4.42 -5.51 -5.22
CA ASP A 24 -3.86 -5.81 -3.90
C ASP A 24 -4.36 -4.83 -2.82
N LEU A 25 -4.33 -3.52 -3.13
CA LEU A 25 -4.79 -2.48 -2.21
C LEU A 25 -6.31 -2.50 -1.99
N ILE A 26 -7.11 -2.93 -2.96
CA ILE A 26 -8.54 -3.20 -2.74
C ILE A 26 -8.68 -4.34 -1.72
N GLY A 27 -7.96 -5.45 -1.89
CA GLY A 27 -7.96 -6.56 -0.94
C GLY A 27 -7.57 -6.14 0.47
N PHE A 28 -6.51 -5.35 0.59
CA PHE A 28 -6.10 -4.75 1.86
C PHE A 28 -7.18 -3.84 2.46
N GLY A 29 -7.76 -2.96 1.63
CA GLY A 29 -8.79 -2.00 2.03
C GLY A 29 -10.10 -2.63 2.51
N ILE A 30 -10.47 -3.79 1.96
CA ILE A 30 -11.66 -4.58 2.37
C ILE A 30 -11.60 -4.90 3.86
N VAL A 31 -10.42 -5.20 4.37
CA VAL A 31 -10.24 -5.66 5.76
C VAL A 31 -10.26 -4.52 6.78
N ILE A 32 -9.97 -3.28 6.35
CA ILE A 32 -9.88 -2.12 7.25
C ILE A 32 -11.15 -1.92 8.10
N PRO A 33 -12.36 -1.82 7.52
CA PRO A 33 -13.57 -1.61 8.32
C PRO A 33 -14.01 -2.83 9.13
N ILE A 34 -13.48 -4.02 8.84
CA ILE A 34 -13.90 -5.29 9.43
C ILE A 34 -13.20 -5.56 10.75
N LEU A 35 -11.91 -5.25 10.86
CA LEU A 35 -11.09 -5.60 12.02
C LEU A 35 -11.65 -5.10 13.36
N PRO A 36 -12.15 -3.85 13.48
CA PRO A 36 -12.74 -3.35 14.72
C PRO A 36 -13.98 -4.11 15.18
N PHE A 37 -14.71 -4.74 14.24
CA PHE A 37 -15.91 -5.51 14.55
C PHE A 37 -15.62 -6.99 14.76
N LEU A 38 -14.61 -7.54 14.04
CA LEU A 38 -14.24 -8.94 14.15
C LEU A 38 -13.60 -9.26 15.52
N SER A 39 -12.77 -8.37 16.07
CA SER A 39 -12.10 -8.60 17.35
C SER A 39 -13.10 -8.79 18.52
N PRO A 40 -14.06 -7.89 18.75
CA PRO A 40 -15.08 -8.08 19.78
C PRO A 40 -15.94 -9.33 19.56
N HIS A 41 -16.24 -9.67 18.30
CA HIS A 41 -17.01 -10.87 17.97
C HIS A 41 -16.32 -12.17 18.43
N LEU A 42 -15.00 -12.19 18.42
CA LEU A 42 -14.16 -13.30 18.88
C LEU A 42 -13.73 -13.18 20.35
N GLY A 43 -14.43 -12.34 21.13
CA GLY A 43 -14.18 -12.18 22.57
C GLY A 43 -13.03 -11.23 22.92
N GLY A 44 -12.51 -10.48 21.93
CA GLY A 44 -11.48 -9.46 22.16
C GLY A 44 -12.05 -8.16 22.72
N GLY A 45 -11.23 -7.44 23.48
CA GLY A 45 -11.52 -6.09 23.94
C GLY A 45 -11.11 -5.01 22.94
N THR A 46 -11.32 -3.76 23.33
CA THR A 46 -10.88 -2.58 22.55
C THR A 46 -9.37 -2.54 22.34
N ASP A 47 -8.62 -2.99 23.38
CA ASP A 47 -7.16 -3.02 23.36
C ASP A 47 -6.64 -4.06 22.34
N ASP A 48 -7.37 -5.18 22.17
CA ASP A 48 -7.00 -6.20 21.19
C ASP A 48 -7.04 -5.67 19.75
N VAL A 49 -7.98 -4.78 19.42
CA VAL A 49 -8.01 -4.11 18.10
C VAL A 49 -6.70 -3.34 17.86
N ALA A 50 -6.24 -2.58 18.87
CA ALA A 50 -4.99 -1.84 18.78
C ALA A 50 -3.79 -2.79 18.62
N PHE A 51 -3.70 -3.86 19.42
CA PHE A 51 -2.61 -4.83 19.35
C PHE A 51 -2.61 -5.61 18.01
N ILE A 52 -3.76 -5.94 17.45
CA ILE A 52 -3.88 -6.56 16.13
C ILE A 52 -3.26 -5.67 15.05
N LEU A 53 -3.51 -4.35 15.09
CA LEU A 53 -2.93 -3.39 14.15
C LEU A 53 -1.43 -3.18 14.39
N VAL A 54 -1.02 -3.16 15.64
CA VAL A 54 0.41 -3.07 16.02
C VAL A 54 1.17 -4.31 15.56
N SER A 55 0.59 -5.50 15.63
CA SER A 55 1.24 -6.74 15.17
C SER A 55 1.56 -6.69 13.67
N TYR A 56 0.64 -6.19 12.85
CA TYR A 56 0.87 -5.92 11.42
C TYR A 56 2.02 -4.93 11.22
N SER A 57 1.96 -3.79 11.93
CA SER A 57 2.92 -2.70 11.74
C SER A 57 4.33 -3.07 12.15
N ILE A 58 4.49 -3.79 13.27
CA ILE A 58 5.79 -4.27 13.74
C ILE A 58 6.39 -5.27 12.75
N THR A 59 5.62 -6.27 12.33
CA THR A 59 6.12 -7.28 11.38
C THR A 59 6.47 -6.66 10.03
N ALA A 60 5.65 -5.71 9.53
CA ALA A 60 5.93 -4.98 8.31
C ALA A 60 7.23 -4.17 8.42
N ALA A 61 7.44 -3.44 9.52
CA ALA A 61 8.64 -2.63 9.72
C ALA A 61 9.91 -3.50 9.82
N LEU A 62 9.84 -4.64 10.52
CA LEU A 62 10.97 -5.55 10.68
C LEU A 62 11.38 -6.22 9.37
N VAL A 63 10.40 -6.57 8.52
CA VAL A 63 10.65 -7.36 7.30
C VAL A 63 10.84 -6.46 6.06
N ALA A 64 10.42 -5.19 6.07
CA ALA A 64 10.54 -4.28 4.94
C ALA A 64 11.98 -4.18 4.36
N PRO A 65 13.05 -4.04 5.18
CA PRO A 65 14.43 -4.01 4.66
C PRO A 65 14.86 -5.35 4.03
N LEU A 66 14.28 -6.47 4.50
CA LEU A 66 14.56 -7.79 3.97
C LEU A 66 13.97 -7.95 2.57
N TRP A 67 12.71 -7.53 2.37
CA TRP A 67 12.07 -7.57 1.06
C TRP A 67 12.79 -6.69 0.03
N GLY A 68 13.27 -5.52 0.43
CA GLY A 68 14.09 -4.67 -0.43
C GLY A 68 15.33 -5.42 -0.94
N ARG A 69 16.16 -5.93 -0.02
CA ARG A 69 17.40 -6.66 -0.36
C ARG A 69 17.13 -7.94 -1.15
N LEU A 70 16.06 -8.67 -0.78
CA LEU A 70 15.72 -9.92 -1.43
C LEU A 70 15.21 -9.69 -2.86
N SER A 71 14.45 -8.61 -3.07
CA SER A 71 13.97 -8.22 -4.40
C SER A 71 15.09 -7.79 -5.34
N ASP A 72 16.17 -7.19 -4.79
CA ASP A 72 17.36 -6.84 -5.56
C ASP A 72 18.17 -8.09 -5.99
N ARG A 73 18.12 -9.16 -5.17
CA ARG A 73 18.90 -10.39 -5.44
C ARG A 73 18.13 -11.43 -6.26
N LEU A 74 16.88 -11.69 -5.92
CA LEU A 74 16.05 -12.74 -6.53
C LEU A 74 15.17 -12.22 -7.67
N GLY A 75 15.14 -10.90 -7.84
CA GLY A 75 14.33 -10.22 -8.86
C GLY A 75 12.99 -9.71 -8.33
N ARG A 76 12.63 -8.51 -8.78
CA ARG A 76 11.43 -7.77 -8.33
C ARG A 76 10.13 -8.56 -8.52
N ARG A 77 9.98 -9.24 -9.67
CA ARG A 77 8.78 -9.99 -10.03
C ARG A 77 8.51 -11.14 -9.08
N LEU A 78 9.53 -11.95 -8.77
CA LEU A 78 9.38 -13.11 -7.88
C LEU A 78 9.00 -12.68 -6.46
N ILE A 79 9.66 -11.65 -5.95
CA ILE A 79 9.37 -11.15 -4.60
C ILE A 79 8.00 -10.50 -4.53
N LEU A 80 7.59 -9.76 -5.56
CA LEU A 80 6.24 -9.23 -5.64
C LEU A 80 5.18 -10.35 -5.60
N PHE A 81 5.39 -11.42 -6.36
CA PHE A 81 4.54 -12.60 -6.34
C PHE A 81 4.45 -13.24 -4.94
N ILE A 82 5.59 -13.44 -4.27
CA ILE A 82 5.64 -14.05 -2.92
C ILE A 82 4.90 -13.17 -1.91
N CYS A 83 5.13 -11.85 -1.93
CA CYS A 83 4.47 -10.92 -1.03
C CYS A 83 2.95 -10.92 -1.23
N LEU A 84 2.48 -10.86 -2.48
CA LEU A 84 1.06 -10.87 -2.81
C LEU A 84 0.40 -12.21 -2.44
N LEU A 85 1.06 -13.32 -2.70
CA LEU A 85 0.54 -14.65 -2.35
C LEU A 85 0.48 -14.84 -0.84
N GLY A 86 1.51 -14.38 -0.10
CA GLY A 86 1.50 -14.40 1.36
C GLY A 86 0.42 -13.47 1.95
N GLY A 87 0.18 -12.32 1.32
CA GLY A 87 -0.96 -11.44 1.63
C GLY A 87 -2.30 -12.17 1.43
N ALA A 88 -2.48 -12.87 0.31
CA ALA A 88 -3.66 -13.69 0.07
C ALA A 88 -3.86 -14.77 1.14
N ALA A 89 -2.79 -15.49 1.49
CA ALA A 89 -2.82 -16.50 2.56
C ALA A 89 -3.24 -15.89 3.91
N SER A 90 -2.78 -14.67 4.22
CA SER A 90 -3.20 -13.97 5.45
C SER A 90 -4.68 -13.62 5.45
N HIS A 91 -5.25 -13.25 4.31
CA HIS A 91 -6.69 -12.96 4.19
C HIS A 91 -7.53 -14.24 4.32
N PHE A 92 -7.09 -15.36 3.75
CA PHE A 92 -7.77 -16.65 3.93
C PHE A 92 -7.67 -17.14 5.38
N LEU A 93 -6.52 -16.93 6.05
CA LEU A 93 -6.37 -17.23 7.46
C LEU A 93 -7.33 -16.38 8.31
N LEU A 94 -7.49 -15.09 7.95
CA LEU A 94 -8.45 -14.22 8.61
C LEU A 94 -9.91 -14.68 8.39
N ALA A 95 -10.24 -15.11 7.17
CA ALA A 95 -11.56 -15.64 6.85
C ALA A 95 -11.91 -16.92 7.65
N ALA A 96 -10.91 -17.73 7.95
CA ALA A 96 -11.05 -18.96 8.73
C ALA A 96 -10.90 -18.76 10.24
N SER A 97 -10.75 -17.51 10.72
CA SER A 97 -10.50 -17.26 12.13
C SER A 97 -11.75 -17.52 12.98
N THR A 98 -11.61 -18.43 13.93
CA THR A 98 -12.61 -18.77 14.96
C THR A 98 -12.20 -18.30 16.35
N GLU A 99 -10.94 -17.95 16.53
CA GLU A 99 -10.35 -17.51 17.78
C GLU A 99 -9.49 -16.26 17.56
N LEU A 100 -9.37 -15.44 18.58
CA LEU A 100 -8.68 -14.16 18.54
C LEU A 100 -7.19 -14.27 18.13
N TRP A 101 -6.48 -15.32 18.60
CA TRP A 101 -5.08 -15.54 18.24
C TRP A 101 -4.87 -15.75 16.73
N MET A 102 -5.87 -16.33 16.03
CA MET A 102 -5.80 -16.49 14.55
C MET A 102 -5.84 -15.15 13.83
N VAL A 103 -6.60 -14.18 14.38
CA VAL A 103 -6.62 -12.79 13.87
C VAL A 103 -5.25 -12.16 14.04
N TYR A 104 -4.63 -12.28 15.22
CA TYR A 104 -3.26 -11.81 15.45
C TYR A 104 -2.26 -12.42 14.47
N LEU A 105 -2.32 -13.74 14.31
CA LEU A 105 -1.43 -14.45 13.39
C LEU A 105 -1.64 -13.99 11.95
N SER A 106 -2.91 -13.84 11.51
CA SER A 106 -3.20 -13.36 10.15
C SER A 106 -2.61 -11.97 9.91
N ARG A 107 -2.72 -11.06 10.89
CA ARG A 107 -2.16 -9.70 10.77
C ARG A 107 -0.64 -9.68 10.82
N ALA A 108 -0.03 -10.52 11.65
CA ALA A 108 1.42 -10.69 11.67
C ALA A 108 1.95 -11.24 10.32
N VAL A 109 1.27 -12.22 9.73
CA VAL A 109 1.60 -12.75 8.39
C VAL A 109 1.40 -11.67 7.33
N ALA A 110 0.27 -10.93 7.36
CA ALA A 110 0.03 -9.83 6.44
C ALA A 110 1.13 -8.76 6.50
N GLY A 111 1.53 -8.37 7.71
CA GLY A 111 2.62 -7.42 7.92
C GLY A 111 3.96 -7.98 7.43
N ALA A 112 4.28 -9.25 7.72
CA ALA A 112 5.49 -9.89 7.24
C ALA A 112 5.54 -9.94 5.69
N MET A 113 4.40 -9.98 5.02
CA MET A 113 4.28 -9.99 3.56
C MET A 113 4.02 -8.61 2.94
N ALA A 114 4.05 -7.53 3.70
CA ALA A 114 3.78 -6.16 3.25
C ALA A 114 4.92 -5.56 2.38
N GLY A 115 5.55 -6.38 1.55
CA GLY A 115 6.60 -6.00 0.60
C GLY A 115 6.09 -5.60 -0.79
N SER A 116 4.80 -5.79 -1.09
CA SER A 116 4.26 -5.56 -2.44
C SER A 116 4.44 -4.12 -2.92
N LEU A 117 4.08 -3.13 -2.10
CA LEU A 117 4.16 -1.72 -2.47
C LEU A 117 5.60 -1.21 -2.66
N PRO A 118 6.56 -1.42 -1.73
CA PRO A 118 7.94 -1.01 -1.94
C PRO A 118 8.61 -1.73 -3.11
N VAL A 119 8.36 -3.02 -3.32
CA VAL A 119 8.90 -3.77 -4.45
C VAL A 119 8.32 -3.28 -5.78
N ALA A 120 7.01 -3.01 -5.86
CA ALA A 120 6.39 -2.43 -7.04
C ALA A 120 6.91 -1.02 -7.35
N THR A 121 7.11 -0.21 -6.31
CA THR A 121 7.71 1.13 -6.44
C THR A 121 9.12 1.06 -7.02
N ALA A 122 9.93 0.13 -6.51
CA ALA A 122 11.27 -0.12 -7.02
C ALA A 122 11.24 -0.64 -8.48
N LEU A 123 10.33 -1.57 -8.81
CA LEU A 123 10.16 -2.09 -10.17
C LEU A 123 9.84 -0.96 -11.18
N ILE A 124 8.94 -0.04 -10.80
CA ILE A 124 8.61 1.11 -11.63
C ILE A 124 9.80 2.08 -11.73
N ALA A 125 10.53 2.32 -10.64
CA ALA A 125 11.70 3.18 -10.64
C ALA A 125 12.80 2.66 -11.58
N ASP A 126 13.07 1.35 -11.53
CA ASP A 126 14.07 0.67 -12.35
C ASP A 126 13.70 0.68 -13.85
N ALA A 127 12.40 0.62 -14.15
CA ALA A 127 11.88 0.60 -15.52
C ALA A 127 11.66 1.99 -16.13
N SER A 128 11.77 3.08 -15.36
CA SER A 128 11.43 4.43 -15.78
C SER A 128 12.67 5.29 -16.01
N THR A 129 12.67 6.08 -17.09
CA THR A 129 13.66 7.16 -17.27
C THR A 129 13.41 8.28 -16.24
N ALA A 130 14.43 9.12 -15.99
CA ALA A 130 14.32 10.23 -15.03
C ALA A 130 13.10 11.11 -15.26
N ASP A 131 12.81 11.46 -16.52
CA ASP A 131 11.67 12.31 -16.93
C ASP A 131 10.31 11.64 -16.73
N GLN A 132 10.24 10.32 -16.80
CA GLN A 132 9.01 9.54 -16.68
C GLN A 132 8.75 9.07 -15.26
N ARG A 133 9.78 9.03 -14.41
CA ARG A 133 9.72 8.50 -13.04
C ARG A 133 8.63 9.19 -12.20
N SER A 134 8.53 10.50 -12.27
CA SER A 134 7.51 11.27 -11.55
C SER A 134 6.08 10.87 -11.94
N ARG A 135 5.82 10.70 -13.24
CA ARG A 135 4.50 10.25 -13.74
C ARG A 135 4.20 8.80 -13.31
N ALA A 136 5.19 7.94 -13.37
CA ALA A 136 5.07 6.53 -13.01
C ALA A 136 4.84 6.36 -11.49
N MET A 137 5.51 7.15 -10.65
CA MET A 137 5.23 7.21 -9.21
C MET A 137 3.82 7.75 -8.91
N GLY A 138 3.34 8.70 -9.70
CA GLY A 138 1.96 9.18 -9.61
C GLY A 138 0.90 8.10 -9.89
N LEU A 139 1.22 7.04 -10.66
CA LEU A 139 0.33 5.89 -10.84
C LEU A 139 0.19 5.09 -9.54
N ILE A 140 1.28 4.89 -8.79
CA ILE A 140 1.23 4.20 -7.49
C ILE A 140 0.35 4.96 -6.50
N GLY A 141 0.52 6.29 -6.43
CA GLY A 141 -0.35 7.12 -5.59
C GLY A 141 -1.83 7.01 -5.96
N ARG A 142 -2.14 6.97 -7.26
CA ARG A 142 -3.52 6.73 -7.74
C ARG A 142 -4.02 5.33 -7.40
N ALA A 143 -3.18 4.31 -7.54
CA ALA A 143 -3.53 2.95 -7.15
C ALA A 143 -3.88 2.87 -5.66
N PHE A 144 -3.08 3.54 -4.82
CA PHE A 144 -3.33 3.63 -3.38
C PHE A 144 -4.68 4.31 -3.09
N GLY A 145 -4.95 5.45 -3.74
CA GLY A 145 -6.23 6.16 -3.61
C GLY A 145 -7.42 5.29 -4.01
N ILE A 146 -7.36 4.62 -5.16
CA ILE A 146 -8.44 3.73 -5.64
C ILE A 146 -8.64 2.55 -4.68
N GLY A 147 -7.57 1.89 -4.25
CA GLY A 147 -7.64 0.74 -3.35
C GLY A 147 -8.25 1.12 -1.99
N LEU A 148 -7.82 2.24 -1.43
CA LEU A 148 -8.30 2.72 -0.13
C LEU A 148 -9.75 3.21 -0.18
N VAL A 149 -10.26 3.57 -1.36
CA VAL A 149 -11.67 3.96 -1.57
C VAL A 149 -12.55 2.74 -1.81
N LEU A 150 -12.18 1.93 -2.81
CA LEU A 150 -13.00 0.78 -3.23
C LEU A 150 -12.96 -0.35 -2.21
N GLY A 151 -11.82 -0.55 -1.55
CA GLY A 151 -11.66 -1.61 -0.56
C GLY A 151 -12.69 -1.54 0.56
N PRO A 152 -12.73 -0.47 1.37
CA PRO A 152 -13.70 -0.34 2.45
C PRO A 152 -15.17 -0.38 1.99
N VAL A 153 -15.48 0.18 0.81
CA VAL A 153 -16.83 0.09 0.23
C VAL A 153 -17.23 -1.36 -0.02
N ILE A 154 -16.36 -2.09 -0.71
CA ILE A 154 -16.60 -3.51 -1.02
C ILE A 154 -16.67 -4.31 0.28
N GLY A 155 -15.75 -4.07 1.22
CA GLY A 155 -15.74 -4.71 2.52
C GLY A 155 -17.03 -4.50 3.31
N GLY A 156 -17.50 -3.25 3.40
CA GLY A 156 -18.75 -2.91 4.08
C GLY A 156 -20.00 -3.48 3.40
N VAL A 157 -20.04 -3.47 2.04
CA VAL A 157 -21.18 -4.07 1.30
C VAL A 157 -21.20 -5.59 1.42
N LEU A 158 -20.05 -6.24 1.49
CA LEU A 158 -19.95 -7.70 1.66
C LEU A 158 -20.15 -8.16 3.11
N ALA A 159 -19.97 -7.30 4.10
CA ALA A 159 -20.27 -7.59 5.51
C ALA A 159 -21.80 -7.60 5.72
N ARG A 160 -22.44 -8.69 5.31
CA ARG A 160 -23.91 -8.83 5.30
C ARG A 160 -24.54 -9.02 6.68
N SER A 161 -23.76 -9.43 7.66
CA SER A 161 -24.18 -9.60 9.05
C SER A 161 -23.08 -9.11 9.99
N GLU A 162 -23.47 -8.76 11.21
CA GLU A 162 -22.53 -8.33 12.26
C GLU A 162 -21.62 -9.46 12.76
N THR A 163 -21.87 -10.69 12.31
CA THR A 163 -21.18 -11.91 12.78
C THR A 163 -20.45 -12.66 11.69
N ASP A 164 -20.73 -12.42 10.40
CA ASP A 164 -20.10 -13.14 9.29
C ASP A 164 -19.19 -12.21 8.48
N PHE A 165 -17.92 -12.22 8.82
CA PHE A 165 -16.86 -11.50 8.13
C PHE A 165 -16.03 -12.37 7.20
N ALA A 166 -16.37 -13.66 7.05
CA ALA A 166 -15.60 -14.59 6.22
C ALA A 166 -15.66 -14.20 4.74
N LEU A 167 -16.83 -13.84 4.22
CA LEU A 167 -17.01 -13.51 2.80
C LEU A 167 -16.12 -12.35 2.33
N PRO A 168 -16.11 -11.17 2.97
CA PRO A 168 -15.19 -10.09 2.58
C PRO A 168 -13.71 -10.50 2.66
N CYS A 169 -13.32 -11.27 3.67
CA CYS A 169 -11.94 -11.75 3.80
C CYS A 169 -11.56 -12.75 2.69
N ILE A 170 -12.49 -13.64 2.28
CA ILE A 170 -12.29 -14.55 1.14
C ILE A 170 -12.11 -13.75 -0.15
N VAL A 171 -12.97 -12.75 -0.38
CA VAL A 171 -12.87 -11.88 -1.56
C VAL A 171 -11.53 -11.14 -1.57
N ALA A 172 -11.09 -10.60 -0.43
CA ALA A 172 -9.77 -9.97 -0.31
C ALA A 172 -8.63 -10.96 -0.66
N GLY A 173 -8.71 -12.20 -0.15
CA GLY A 173 -7.76 -13.26 -0.45
C GLY A 173 -7.71 -13.62 -1.94
N VAL A 174 -8.87 -13.76 -2.59
CA VAL A 174 -8.97 -14.03 -4.03
C VAL A 174 -8.40 -12.89 -4.86
N LEU A 175 -8.67 -11.63 -4.47
CA LEU A 175 -8.11 -10.46 -5.14
C LEU A 175 -6.59 -10.42 -5.03
N SER A 176 -6.02 -10.57 -3.83
CA SER A 176 -4.56 -10.60 -3.65
C SER A 176 -3.91 -11.81 -4.36
N ALA A 177 -4.53 -12.98 -4.36
CA ALA A 177 -4.06 -14.12 -5.13
C ALA A 177 -4.08 -13.84 -6.63
N SER A 178 -5.16 -13.25 -7.16
CA SER A 178 -5.25 -12.88 -8.57
C SER A 178 -4.18 -11.84 -8.95
N ALA A 179 -3.92 -10.87 -8.10
CA ALA A 179 -2.83 -9.90 -8.26
C ALA A 179 -1.46 -10.60 -8.29
N ALA A 180 -1.25 -11.62 -7.44
CA ALA A 180 -0.02 -12.42 -7.43
C ALA A 180 0.18 -13.13 -8.77
N PHE A 181 -0.82 -13.82 -9.28
CA PHE A 181 -0.72 -14.50 -10.58
C PHE A 181 -0.59 -13.51 -11.73
N LEU A 182 -1.31 -12.38 -11.70
CA LEU A 182 -1.12 -11.32 -12.68
C LEU A 182 0.35 -10.84 -12.69
N ALA A 183 0.92 -10.61 -11.51
CA ALA A 183 2.32 -10.22 -11.38
C ALA A 183 3.26 -11.30 -11.95
N LEU A 184 2.99 -12.57 -11.64
CA LEU A 184 3.82 -13.69 -12.09
C LEU A 184 3.79 -13.89 -13.61
N PHE A 185 2.63 -13.75 -14.25
CA PHE A 185 2.49 -14.08 -15.67
C PHE A 185 2.66 -12.89 -16.60
N LEU A 186 2.25 -11.69 -16.17
CA LEU A 186 2.26 -10.51 -17.03
C LEU A 186 3.46 -9.60 -16.85
N LEU A 187 4.08 -9.57 -15.66
CA LEU A 187 5.25 -8.72 -15.48
C LEU A 187 6.48 -9.34 -16.15
N PRO A 188 7.20 -8.59 -16.98
CA PRO A 188 8.44 -9.07 -17.56
C PRO A 188 9.48 -9.30 -16.47
N GLN A 189 10.27 -10.34 -16.61
CA GLN A 189 11.45 -10.54 -15.78
C GLN A 189 12.51 -9.54 -16.29
N PRO A 190 12.94 -8.56 -15.49
CA PRO A 190 14.06 -7.74 -15.93
C PRO A 190 15.26 -8.65 -16.20
N ALA A 191 15.95 -8.40 -17.32
CA ALA A 191 17.22 -9.08 -17.60
C ALA A 191 18.10 -8.97 -16.36
N SER A 192 18.68 -10.09 -15.96
CA SER A 192 19.41 -10.27 -14.71
C SER A 192 20.27 -9.05 -14.39
N THR A 193 20.22 -8.63 -13.14
CA THR A 193 20.98 -7.52 -12.52
C THR A 193 22.48 -7.54 -12.82
N THR A 194 23.00 -8.65 -13.33
CA THR A 194 24.38 -8.83 -13.80
C THR A 194 24.70 -7.95 -14.99
N ALA A 195 23.80 -7.79 -15.96
CA ALA A 195 24.02 -6.95 -17.14
C ALA A 195 23.97 -5.44 -16.82
N LEU A 196 23.18 -5.04 -15.81
CA LEU A 196 23.17 -3.66 -15.32
C LEU A 196 24.41 -3.37 -14.46
N ARG A 197 24.89 -4.33 -13.69
CA ARG A 197 26.10 -4.22 -12.89
C ARG A 197 27.37 -4.13 -13.73
N GLU A 198 27.42 -4.81 -14.87
CA GLU A 198 28.52 -4.66 -15.84
C GLU A 198 28.52 -3.29 -16.52
N SER A 199 27.34 -2.71 -16.77
CA SER A 199 27.20 -1.33 -17.28
C SER A 199 27.52 -0.27 -16.22
N GLU A 200 27.24 -0.51 -14.94
CA GLU A 200 27.60 0.39 -13.83
C GLU A 200 29.10 0.30 -13.47
N LEU A 201 29.75 -0.83 -13.68
CA LEU A 201 31.22 -0.96 -13.49
C LEU A 201 32.04 -0.20 -14.54
N THR A 202 31.42 0.19 -15.66
CA THR A 202 32.03 1.03 -16.70
C THR A 202 31.64 2.51 -16.63
N ALA A 203 30.63 2.86 -15.83
CA ALA A 203 30.27 4.24 -15.53
C ALA A 203 31.12 4.73 -14.34
N ASP A 204 31.81 5.82 -14.55
CA ASP A 204 32.73 6.48 -13.62
C ASP A 204 32.14 6.57 -12.19
N VAL A 205 32.90 6.13 -11.19
CA VAL A 205 32.53 5.96 -9.77
C VAL A 205 32.32 7.33 -9.05
N SER A 206 31.98 8.40 -9.77
CA SER A 206 31.92 9.73 -9.17
C SER A 206 30.60 10.09 -8.45
N ASP A 207 29.52 9.32 -8.66
CA ASP A 207 28.24 9.54 -8.00
C ASP A 207 27.86 8.37 -7.06
N ALA A 208 28.73 8.09 -6.11
CA ALA A 208 28.42 7.13 -5.03
C ALA A 208 27.16 7.61 -4.28
N VAL A 209 26.07 6.83 -4.39
CA VAL A 209 24.84 7.05 -3.59
C VAL A 209 25.26 7.21 -2.13
N PRO A 210 24.99 8.35 -1.49
CA PRO A 210 25.44 8.59 -0.13
C PRO A 210 24.91 7.50 0.79
N SER A 211 25.76 6.99 1.68
CA SER A 211 25.40 5.99 2.66
C SER A 211 24.17 6.46 3.45
N MET A 212 23.26 5.55 3.83
CA MET A 212 22.09 5.84 4.67
C MET A 212 22.49 6.65 5.91
N ARG A 213 23.68 6.38 6.48
CA ARG A 213 24.22 7.09 7.63
C ARG A 213 24.59 8.54 7.31
N THR A 214 25.08 8.79 6.11
CA THR A 214 25.40 10.14 5.63
C THR A 214 24.12 10.93 5.33
N MET A 215 23.10 10.28 4.77
CA MET A 215 21.78 10.91 4.51
C MET A 215 21.06 11.29 5.80
N LEU A 216 21.04 10.40 6.79
CA LEU A 216 20.44 10.67 8.12
C LEU A 216 21.22 11.70 8.93
N GLY A 217 22.48 11.96 8.60
CA GLY A 217 23.28 13.05 9.19
C GLY A 217 22.85 14.46 8.77
N HIS A 218 22.05 14.60 7.71
CA HIS A 218 21.51 15.88 7.27
C HIS A 218 20.24 16.22 8.04
N SER A 219 20.26 17.33 8.81
CA SER A 219 19.11 17.78 9.62
C SER A 219 17.82 17.94 8.82
N GLY A 220 17.90 18.37 7.56
CA GLY A 220 16.76 18.47 6.66
C GLY A 220 16.11 17.15 6.34
N VAL A 221 16.89 16.10 6.08
CA VAL A 221 16.38 14.74 5.79
C VAL A 221 15.67 14.17 7.01
N LEU A 222 16.27 14.33 8.19
CA LEU A 222 15.68 13.86 9.45
C LEU A 222 14.35 14.57 9.75
N LEU A 223 14.27 15.87 9.50
CA LEU A 223 13.04 16.66 9.64
C LEU A 223 11.93 16.13 8.72
N PHE A 224 12.23 15.91 7.42
CA PHE A 224 11.25 15.38 6.47
C PHE A 224 10.80 13.95 6.82
N VAL A 225 11.72 13.10 7.25
CA VAL A 225 11.39 11.74 7.71
C VAL A 225 10.50 11.79 8.94
N GLY A 226 10.82 12.65 9.91
CA GLY A 226 10.00 12.84 11.12
C GLY A 226 8.61 13.39 10.80
N GLN A 227 8.50 14.39 9.92
CA GLN A 227 7.22 14.94 9.47
C GLN A 227 6.39 13.89 8.73
N PHE A 228 7.00 13.12 7.83
CA PHE A 228 6.32 12.05 7.11
C PHE A 228 5.84 10.93 8.05
N ALA A 229 6.68 10.55 9.02
CA ALA A 229 6.31 9.56 10.03
C ALA A 229 5.12 10.05 10.88
N LEU A 230 5.15 11.30 11.36
CA LEU A 230 4.07 11.88 12.16
C LEU A 230 2.77 11.95 11.36
N HIS A 231 2.84 12.43 10.10
CA HIS A 231 1.68 12.46 9.21
C HIS A 231 1.10 11.07 8.98
N THR A 232 1.95 10.07 8.69
CA THR A 232 1.50 8.69 8.46
C THR A 232 0.87 8.11 9.72
N CYS A 233 1.43 8.37 10.91
CA CYS A 233 0.83 7.96 12.18
C CYS A 233 -0.56 8.59 12.37
N ALA A 234 -0.72 9.88 12.14
CA ALA A 234 -1.99 10.58 12.28
C ALA A 234 -3.06 10.03 11.33
N VAL A 235 -2.71 9.84 10.06
CA VAL A 235 -3.61 9.26 9.04
C VAL A 235 -3.99 7.83 9.41
N SER A 236 -3.03 7.00 9.78
CA SER A 236 -3.31 5.61 10.18
C SER A 236 -4.20 5.56 11.42
N ALA A 237 -3.90 6.36 12.43
CA ALA A 237 -4.75 6.45 13.63
C ALA A 237 -6.18 6.84 13.26
N SER A 238 -6.37 7.83 12.39
CA SER A 238 -7.70 8.26 11.94
C SER A 238 -8.45 7.14 11.21
N ILE A 239 -7.78 6.42 10.30
CA ILE A 239 -8.40 5.33 9.53
C ILE A 239 -8.87 4.18 10.43
N TYR A 240 -8.13 3.86 11.48
CA TYR A 240 -8.43 2.71 12.34
C TYR A 240 -9.26 3.06 13.57
N LEU A 241 -9.05 4.24 14.17
CA LEU A 241 -9.81 4.66 15.35
C LEU A 241 -11.21 5.16 14.99
N PHE A 242 -11.38 5.74 13.80
CA PHE A 242 -12.68 6.24 13.37
C PHE A 242 -13.77 5.14 13.36
N PRO A 243 -13.58 3.97 12.73
CA PRO A 243 -14.56 2.88 12.77
C PRO A 243 -14.92 2.46 14.19
N LEU A 244 -13.93 2.35 15.07
CA LEU A 244 -14.13 1.98 16.46
C LEU A 244 -14.94 3.04 17.21
N TRP A 245 -14.60 4.31 17.02
CA TRP A 245 -15.30 5.42 17.67
C TRP A 245 -16.77 5.52 17.25
N VAL A 246 -17.07 5.41 15.94
CA VAL A 246 -18.45 5.48 15.45
C VAL A 246 -19.25 4.24 15.82
N SER A 247 -18.63 3.07 15.91
CA SER A 247 -19.33 1.87 16.37
C SER A 247 -19.74 1.98 17.84
N MET A 248 -18.87 2.50 18.70
CA MET A 248 -19.15 2.67 20.13
C MET A 248 -20.10 3.85 20.41
N GLY A 249 -19.96 4.95 19.68
CA GLY A 249 -20.73 6.19 19.92
C GLY A 249 -22.04 6.28 19.17
N LEU A 250 -22.12 5.78 17.95
CA LEU A 250 -23.26 5.90 17.06
C LEU A 250 -23.89 4.54 16.70
N GLY A 251 -23.31 3.43 17.15
CA GLY A 251 -23.80 2.08 16.84
C GLY A 251 -23.63 1.70 15.35
N TRP A 252 -22.70 2.33 14.63
CA TRP A 252 -22.46 2.02 13.23
C TRP A 252 -21.90 0.61 13.05
N THR A 253 -22.36 -0.05 12.01
CA THR A 253 -21.88 -1.37 11.56
C THR A 253 -20.74 -1.21 10.56
N ALA A 254 -20.08 -2.32 10.21
CA ALA A 254 -19.04 -2.34 9.17
C ALA A 254 -19.58 -1.83 7.82
N HIS A 255 -20.88 -2.00 7.55
CA HIS A 255 -21.53 -1.53 6.32
C HIS A 255 -21.55 0.01 6.23
N GLU A 256 -22.00 0.68 7.28
CA GLU A 256 -22.07 2.16 7.32
C GLU A 256 -20.68 2.78 7.30
N VAL A 257 -19.73 2.18 8.01
CA VAL A 257 -18.33 2.59 7.97
C VAL A 257 -17.76 2.45 6.55
N GLY A 258 -18.04 1.35 5.86
CA GLY A 258 -17.62 1.15 4.48
C GLY A 258 -18.18 2.20 3.52
N LEU A 259 -19.47 2.50 3.63
CA LEU A 259 -20.11 3.55 2.83
C LEU A 259 -19.53 4.94 3.11
N PHE A 260 -19.25 5.25 4.39
CA PHE A 260 -18.60 6.51 4.75
C PHE A 260 -17.21 6.65 4.13
N PHE A 261 -16.36 5.61 4.22
CA PHE A 261 -15.07 5.63 3.55
C PHE A 261 -15.21 5.76 2.03
N GLY A 262 -16.25 5.17 1.44
CA GLY A 262 -16.58 5.35 0.03
C GLY A 262 -16.89 6.81 -0.32
N LEU A 263 -17.66 7.49 0.51
CA LEU A 263 -17.95 8.92 0.35
C LEU A 263 -16.68 9.77 0.47
N VAL A 264 -15.88 9.54 1.52
CA VAL A 264 -14.59 10.22 1.72
C VAL A 264 -13.69 10.02 0.51
N GLY A 265 -13.61 8.80 0.02
CA GLY A 265 -12.80 8.47 -1.14
C GLY A 265 -13.29 9.10 -2.43
N MET A 266 -14.59 9.20 -2.65
CA MET A 266 -15.16 9.91 -3.79
C MET A 266 -14.77 11.40 -3.74
N VAL A 267 -14.86 12.03 -2.58
CA VAL A 267 -14.41 13.41 -2.35
C VAL A 267 -12.91 13.53 -2.64
N MET A 268 -12.09 12.58 -2.20
CA MET A 268 -10.64 12.57 -2.48
C MET A 268 -10.34 12.47 -3.98
N ILE A 269 -11.03 11.61 -4.73
CA ILE A 269 -10.84 11.48 -6.19
C ILE A 269 -11.17 12.79 -6.89
N VAL A 270 -12.28 13.43 -6.55
CA VAL A 270 -12.70 14.71 -7.14
C VAL A 270 -11.71 15.83 -6.82
N THR A 271 -11.25 15.90 -5.58
CA THR A 271 -10.32 16.96 -5.13
C THR A 271 -8.91 16.76 -5.67
N GLN A 272 -8.39 15.54 -5.66
CA GLN A 272 -7.04 15.25 -6.16
C GLN A 272 -6.95 15.31 -7.69
N GLY A 273 -8.00 14.90 -8.42
CA GLY A 273 -7.98 14.81 -9.87
C GLY A 273 -7.95 16.17 -10.59
N ASN A 274 -8.75 17.13 -10.13
CA ASN A 274 -8.96 18.41 -10.83
C ASN A 274 -8.61 19.65 -10.02
N PHE A 275 -8.75 19.61 -8.71
CA PHE A 275 -8.65 20.79 -7.87
C PHE A 275 -7.19 21.09 -7.48
N LEU A 276 -6.46 20.05 -7.05
CA LEU A 276 -5.08 20.20 -6.59
C LEU A 276 -4.15 20.67 -7.72
N GLY A 277 -4.29 20.10 -8.91
CA GLY A 277 -3.51 20.54 -10.09
C GLY A 277 -3.73 22.00 -10.40
N ARG A 278 -4.99 22.45 -10.48
CA ARG A 278 -5.34 23.87 -10.73
C ARG A 278 -4.84 24.81 -9.63
N MET A 279 -4.92 24.40 -8.36
CA MET A 279 -4.38 25.19 -7.25
C MET A 279 -2.86 25.32 -7.34
N THR A 280 -2.17 24.23 -7.65
CA THR A 280 -0.72 24.20 -7.80
C THR A 280 -0.26 25.07 -8.96
N ASP A 281 -0.96 25.01 -10.09
CA ASP A 281 -0.66 25.84 -11.27
C ASP A 281 -0.92 27.34 -10.99
N ARG A 282 -1.93 27.66 -10.17
CA ARG A 282 -2.32 29.03 -9.89
C ARG A 282 -1.53 29.68 -8.74
N PHE A 283 -1.24 28.94 -7.67
CA PHE A 283 -0.66 29.47 -6.44
C PHE A 283 0.76 28.98 -6.16
N GLY A 284 1.25 28.00 -6.93
CA GLY A 284 2.56 27.39 -6.75
C GLY A 284 2.59 26.30 -5.65
N ASN A 285 3.52 25.37 -5.82
CA ASN A 285 3.66 24.18 -4.96
C ASN A 285 3.83 24.52 -3.48
N MET A 286 4.64 25.54 -3.17
CA MET A 286 4.97 25.90 -1.79
C MET A 286 3.79 26.50 -1.03
N TRP A 287 2.92 27.25 -1.71
CA TRP A 287 1.72 27.81 -1.10
C TRP A 287 0.71 26.73 -0.78
N VAL A 288 0.47 25.81 -1.74
CA VAL A 288 -0.46 24.67 -1.56
C VAL A 288 0.02 23.77 -0.41
N LEU A 289 1.32 23.53 -0.32
CA LEU A 289 1.91 22.71 0.74
C LEU A 289 1.75 23.35 2.13
N ARG A 290 1.97 24.66 2.23
CA ARG A 290 1.75 25.40 3.48
C ARG A 290 0.28 25.44 3.88
N ALA A 291 -0.63 25.69 2.93
CA ALA A 291 -2.07 25.69 3.19
C ALA A 291 -2.56 24.29 3.66
N ALA A 292 -2.09 23.23 3.02
CA ALA A 292 -2.40 21.86 3.45
C ALA A 292 -1.88 21.57 4.86
N ALA A 293 -0.68 22.02 5.21
CA ALA A 293 -0.11 21.82 6.54
C ALA A 293 -0.84 22.58 7.67
N ILE A 294 -1.58 23.65 7.33
CA ILE A 294 -2.38 24.42 8.31
C ILE A 294 -3.75 23.77 8.51
N VAL A 295 -4.32 23.16 7.47
CA VAL A 295 -5.66 22.53 7.51
C VAL A 295 -5.61 21.14 8.15
N PHE A 296 -4.45 20.49 8.12
CA PHE A 296 -4.22 19.15 8.67
C PHE A 296 -3.69 19.21 10.10
#